data_93c54d92aeeec537d5839f0e69da53f6
#
_entry.id   93c54d92aeeec537d5839f0e69da53f6
#
_cell.length_a   1.000
_cell.length_b   1.000
_cell.length_c   1.000
_cell.angle_alpha   90.00
_cell.angle_beta   90.00
_cell.angle_gamma   90.00
#
_symmetry.space_group_name_H-M   'P 1'
#
loop_
_entity.id
_entity.type
_entity.pdbx_description
1 polymer ?
#
loop_
_entity_poly.entity_id
_entity_poly.type
_entity_poly.pdbx_seq_one_letter_code
_entity_poly.pdbx_strand_id
1 'polypeptide(L)'
;MNLIETQTRTPDGFVLDVVIRMPSGEAKKTVIMSHGLTSYKDGRRGQLQVIAEALCNAGYKVIQYDFRGHGKSSGNDMDVTPTSLKTDLETIINTFVSNGDYYLFGFSFGGFAVCKYLFDTQNTTVKKVVLVGPPLDPINSSLLNPKEFCQPEIQAAIDNGDLERKGYAYWSSKSFRISKKFIDECREFDYKSAIAALTGRTLLIQGRQDNNVDRDYNVRFADEYGLTYKEYDASHSLWQVIDDAVKVIVDYFDN
;
A
#
# COMPACT_ATOMS: atom_id res chain seq x y z
N MET A 1 8.59 24.05 -2.69
CA MET A 1 8.79 22.60 -2.62
C MET A 1 10.19 22.26 -3.15
N ASN A 2 10.96 21.50 -2.40
CA ASN A 2 12.26 20.95 -2.84
C ASN A 2 12.13 19.42 -3.00
N LEU A 3 12.70 18.87 -4.07
CA LEU A 3 12.69 17.45 -4.38
C LEU A 3 14.10 16.87 -4.17
N ILE A 4 14.20 15.78 -3.44
CA ILE A 4 15.44 15.05 -3.18
C ILE A 4 15.25 13.62 -3.69
N GLU A 5 16.03 13.22 -4.68
CA GLU A 5 16.12 11.83 -5.13
C GLU A 5 17.27 11.15 -4.40
N THR A 6 17.02 9.97 -3.85
CA THR A 6 18.02 9.23 -3.07
C THR A 6 17.73 7.74 -3.09
N GLN A 7 18.54 6.96 -2.42
CA GLN A 7 18.36 5.52 -2.27
C GLN A 7 18.68 5.09 -0.84
N THR A 8 18.13 3.96 -0.43
CA THR A 8 18.51 3.27 0.80
C THR A 8 18.63 1.77 0.56
N ARG A 9 19.22 1.05 1.50
CA ARG A 9 19.43 -0.40 1.40
C ARG A 9 18.71 -1.11 2.51
N THR A 10 17.95 -2.15 2.15
CA THR A 10 17.29 -3.04 3.10
C THR A 10 18.31 -3.94 3.83
N PRO A 11 17.96 -4.47 5.02
CA PRO A 11 18.86 -5.40 5.75
C PRO A 11 19.28 -6.62 4.94
N ASP A 12 18.42 -7.09 4.03
CA ASP A 12 18.67 -8.23 3.14
C ASP A 12 19.29 -7.82 1.78
N GLY A 13 19.74 -6.56 1.65
CA GLY A 13 20.64 -6.10 0.59
C GLY A 13 19.99 -5.45 -0.62
N PHE A 14 18.66 -5.36 -0.72
CA PHE A 14 17.98 -4.67 -1.83
C PHE A 14 18.15 -3.15 -1.73
N VAL A 15 18.28 -2.50 -2.88
CA VAL A 15 18.35 -1.04 -2.99
C VAL A 15 16.95 -0.52 -3.31
N LEU A 16 16.43 0.39 -2.50
CA LEU A 16 15.15 1.06 -2.70
C LEU A 16 15.37 2.46 -3.24
N ASP A 17 14.67 2.79 -4.32
CA ASP A 17 14.66 4.14 -4.92
C ASP A 17 13.63 5.02 -4.20
N VAL A 18 14.05 6.21 -3.78
CA VAL A 18 13.30 7.08 -2.87
C VAL A 18 13.24 8.50 -3.41
N VAL A 19 12.08 9.12 -3.28
CA VAL A 19 11.87 10.55 -3.52
C VAL A 19 11.32 11.18 -2.26
N ILE A 20 11.97 12.26 -1.81
CA ILE A 20 11.54 13.06 -0.67
C ILE A 20 11.11 14.43 -1.16
N ARG A 21 9.87 14.81 -0.87
CA ARG A 21 9.35 16.15 -1.12
C ARG A 21 9.37 16.94 0.19
N MET A 22 10.10 18.06 0.19
CA MET A 22 10.21 18.96 1.32
C MET A 22 9.32 20.18 1.09
N PRO A 23 8.46 20.56 2.05
CA PRO A 23 7.66 21.78 1.95
C PRO A 23 8.55 23.03 1.97
N SER A 24 7.97 24.21 1.65
CA SER A 24 8.72 25.48 1.60
C SER A 24 9.12 26.03 2.97
N GLY A 25 8.64 25.44 4.06
CA GLY A 25 8.95 25.82 5.43
C GLY A 25 9.25 24.61 6.30
N GLU A 26 9.15 24.77 7.61
CA GLU A 26 9.24 23.67 8.55
C GLU A 26 8.12 22.65 8.30
N ALA A 27 8.47 21.38 8.23
CA ALA A 27 7.49 20.34 7.96
C ALA A 27 6.59 20.08 9.19
N LYS A 28 5.27 20.06 9.00
CA LYS A 28 4.28 19.68 10.03
C LYS A 28 4.58 18.30 10.60
N LYS A 29 4.66 17.30 9.72
CA LYS A 29 4.95 15.88 10.00
C LYS A 29 5.52 15.22 8.75
N THR A 30 5.97 13.99 8.89
CA THR A 30 6.38 13.14 7.76
C THR A 30 5.23 12.21 7.37
N VAL A 31 4.90 12.16 6.09
CA VAL A 31 3.99 11.16 5.50
C VAL A 31 4.81 10.22 4.63
N ILE A 32 4.70 8.91 4.88
CA ILE A 32 5.34 7.88 4.06
C ILE A 32 4.26 7.23 3.19
N MET A 33 4.50 7.18 1.88
CA MET A 33 3.54 6.69 0.90
C MET A 33 4.01 5.40 0.26
N SER A 34 3.22 4.34 0.44
CA SER A 34 3.44 3.00 -0.12
C SER A 34 2.52 2.75 -1.31
N HIS A 35 3.08 2.41 -2.47
CA HIS A 35 2.34 2.14 -3.71
C HIS A 35 1.75 0.72 -3.76
N GLY A 36 0.87 0.45 -4.73
CA GLY A 36 0.27 -0.87 -4.95
C GLY A 36 1.17 -1.85 -5.69
N LEU A 37 0.84 -3.15 -5.61
CA LEU A 37 1.49 -4.21 -6.35
C LEU A 37 1.45 -3.92 -7.86
N THR A 38 2.53 -4.28 -8.58
CA THR A 38 2.69 -4.01 -10.02
C THR A 38 2.67 -2.53 -10.42
N SER A 39 2.88 -1.60 -9.47
CA SER A 39 2.91 -0.15 -9.68
C SER A 39 4.31 0.40 -9.36
N TYR A 40 4.41 1.69 -9.10
CA TYR A 40 5.63 2.40 -8.67
C TYR A 40 5.23 3.62 -7.83
N LYS A 41 6.20 4.28 -7.23
CA LYS A 41 6.01 5.35 -6.24
C LYS A 41 5.10 6.51 -6.67
N ASP A 42 5.07 6.83 -7.98
CA ASP A 42 4.21 7.90 -8.52
C ASP A 42 2.80 7.42 -8.88
N GLY A 43 2.58 6.09 -8.89
CA GLY A 43 1.35 5.46 -9.37
C GLY A 43 1.29 5.36 -10.89
N ARG A 44 0.60 4.35 -11.43
CA ARG A 44 0.57 4.06 -12.89
C ARG A 44 0.08 5.22 -13.77
N ARG A 45 -0.71 6.12 -13.22
CA ARG A 45 -1.25 7.31 -13.91
C ARG A 45 -0.78 8.61 -13.26
N GLY A 46 0.17 8.55 -12.34
CA GLY A 46 0.63 9.71 -11.57
C GLY A 46 -0.28 10.10 -10.39
N GLN A 47 -1.30 9.29 -10.05
CA GLN A 47 -2.22 9.63 -8.96
C GLN A 47 -1.53 9.76 -7.60
N LEU A 48 -0.51 8.95 -7.33
CA LEU A 48 0.25 9.05 -6.08
C LEU A 48 1.15 10.27 -6.06
N GLN A 49 1.67 10.70 -7.22
CA GLN A 49 2.40 11.95 -7.34
C GLN A 49 1.50 13.15 -7.02
N VAL A 50 0.27 13.19 -7.58
CA VAL A 50 -0.70 14.27 -7.31
C VAL A 50 -1.01 14.36 -5.81
N ILE A 51 -1.26 13.23 -5.14
CA ILE A 51 -1.49 13.19 -3.70
C ILE A 51 -0.24 13.68 -2.92
N ALA A 52 0.96 13.22 -3.31
CA ALA A 52 2.20 13.61 -2.65
C ALA A 52 2.50 15.11 -2.78
N GLU A 53 2.27 15.68 -3.95
CA GLU A 53 2.44 17.13 -4.20
C GLU A 53 1.46 17.96 -3.37
N ALA A 54 0.20 17.52 -3.29
CA ALA A 54 -0.80 18.20 -2.46
C ALA A 54 -0.46 18.16 -0.97
N LEU A 55 -0.04 17.00 -0.46
CA LEU A 55 0.43 16.87 0.92
C LEU A 55 1.66 17.74 1.19
N CYS A 56 2.61 17.78 0.27
CA CYS A 56 3.78 18.65 0.41
C CYS A 56 3.40 20.13 0.40
N ASN A 57 2.49 20.54 -0.47
CA ASN A 57 1.95 21.90 -0.49
C ASN A 57 1.17 22.27 0.78
N ALA A 58 0.52 21.28 1.42
CA ALA A 58 -0.12 21.42 2.72
C ALA A 58 0.88 21.46 3.91
N GLY A 59 2.19 21.35 3.64
CA GLY A 59 3.24 21.50 4.65
C GLY A 59 3.79 20.18 5.22
N TYR A 60 3.52 19.05 4.61
CA TYR A 60 4.08 17.76 5.03
C TYR A 60 5.41 17.46 4.30
N LYS A 61 6.37 16.86 5.01
CA LYS A 61 7.46 16.13 4.37
C LYS A 61 6.88 14.83 3.82
N VAL A 62 7.00 14.59 2.52
CA VAL A 62 6.44 13.39 1.90
C VAL A 62 7.56 12.50 1.37
N ILE A 63 7.52 11.21 1.74
CA ILE A 63 8.48 10.21 1.29
C ILE A 63 7.74 9.18 0.45
N GLN A 64 8.12 9.07 -0.82
CA GLN A 64 7.67 8.04 -1.74
C GLN A 64 8.85 7.14 -2.10
N TYR A 65 8.61 5.87 -2.27
CA TYR A 65 9.64 4.89 -2.63
C TYR A 65 9.05 3.79 -3.52
N ASP A 66 9.90 3.18 -4.31
CA ASP A 66 9.56 1.96 -5.02
C ASP A 66 9.86 0.75 -4.13
N PHE A 67 8.90 -0.15 -3.94
CA PHE A 67 9.16 -1.46 -3.32
C PHE A 67 10.19 -2.25 -4.14
N ARG A 68 10.93 -3.18 -3.52
CA ARG A 68 11.77 -4.11 -4.26
C ARG A 68 11.01 -4.75 -5.42
N GLY A 69 11.69 -5.04 -6.52
CA GLY A 69 11.06 -5.62 -7.71
C GLY A 69 10.09 -4.68 -8.45
N HIS A 70 10.02 -3.39 -8.07
CA HIS A 70 9.19 -2.38 -8.71
C HIS A 70 9.99 -1.13 -9.06
N GLY A 71 9.50 -0.40 -10.06
CA GLY A 71 10.04 0.90 -10.46
C GLY A 71 11.55 0.89 -10.72
N LYS A 72 12.28 1.73 -9.97
CA LYS A 72 13.75 1.83 -10.04
C LYS A 72 14.47 1.09 -8.90
N SER A 73 13.75 0.46 -8.00
CA SER A 73 14.33 -0.37 -6.93
C SER A 73 14.88 -1.67 -7.48
N SER A 74 15.88 -2.23 -6.82
CA SER A 74 16.48 -3.51 -7.20
C SER A 74 15.56 -4.71 -6.89
N GLY A 75 15.94 -5.89 -7.39
CA GLY A 75 15.16 -7.10 -7.27
C GLY A 75 14.23 -7.31 -8.46
N ASN A 76 13.38 -8.32 -8.34
CA ASN A 76 12.38 -8.68 -9.35
C ASN A 76 11.09 -9.15 -8.66
N ASP A 77 10.08 -9.48 -9.44
CA ASP A 77 8.76 -9.89 -8.95
C ASP A 77 8.78 -11.11 -8.01
N MET A 78 9.75 -12.02 -8.15
CA MET A 78 9.89 -13.19 -7.27
C MET A 78 10.45 -12.84 -5.88
N ASP A 79 11.07 -11.67 -5.71
CA ASP A 79 11.58 -11.16 -4.44
C ASP A 79 10.49 -10.46 -3.61
N VAL A 80 9.31 -10.27 -4.21
CA VAL A 80 8.17 -9.58 -3.59
C VAL A 80 7.32 -10.57 -2.80
N THR A 81 7.17 -10.32 -1.50
CA THR A 81 6.29 -11.07 -0.58
C THR A 81 5.65 -10.12 0.44
N PRO A 82 4.58 -10.49 1.15
CA PRO A 82 4.06 -9.74 2.28
C PRO A 82 5.12 -9.29 3.29
N THR A 83 6.02 -10.19 3.66
CA THR A 83 7.13 -9.89 4.57
C THR A 83 8.12 -8.90 3.96
N SER A 84 8.44 -9.03 2.67
CA SER A 84 9.36 -8.10 2.01
C SER A 84 8.76 -6.69 1.85
N LEU A 85 7.46 -6.58 1.54
CA LEU A 85 6.77 -5.28 1.48
C LEU A 85 6.83 -4.55 2.84
N LYS A 86 6.59 -5.31 3.94
CA LYS A 86 6.74 -4.77 5.31
C LYS A 86 8.19 -4.37 5.61
N THR A 87 9.17 -5.16 5.22
CA THR A 87 10.60 -4.89 5.45
C THR A 87 11.05 -3.63 4.70
N ASP A 88 10.59 -3.45 3.48
CA ASP A 88 10.90 -2.26 2.68
C ASP A 88 10.32 -1.01 3.34
N LEU A 89 9.05 -1.02 3.75
CA LEU A 89 8.43 0.09 4.48
C LEU A 89 9.18 0.39 5.78
N GLU A 90 9.51 -0.61 6.57
CA GLU A 90 10.28 -0.47 7.82
C GLU A 90 11.67 0.13 7.58
N THR A 91 12.34 -0.25 6.48
CA THR A 91 13.61 0.33 6.07
C THR A 91 13.49 1.82 5.77
N ILE A 92 12.45 2.22 5.04
CA ILE A 92 12.17 3.64 4.76
C ILE A 92 11.93 4.42 6.06
N ILE A 93 11.12 3.87 6.96
CA ILE A 93 10.85 4.49 8.26
C ILE A 93 12.15 4.69 9.04
N ASN A 94 12.92 3.63 9.23
CA ASN A 94 14.14 3.64 10.01
C ASN A 94 15.23 4.54 9.44
N THR A 95 15.25 4.73 8.10
CA THR A 95 16.26 5.56 7.43
C THR A 95 15.90 7.05 7.45
N PHE A 96 14.62 7.39 7.24
CA PHE A 96 14.24 8.78 6.92
C PHE A 96 13.34 9.46 7.95
N VAL A 97 12.87 8.73 8.98
CA VAL A 97 12.13 9.28 10.10
C VAL A 97 13.05 9.31 11.33
N SER A 98 13.52 10.50 11.69
CA SER A 98 14.55 10.64 12.72
C SER A 98 14.00 10.42 14.14
N ASN A 99 12.87 11.01 14.48
CA ASN A 99 12.18 10.88 15.77
C ASN A 99 10.77 11.48 15.69
N GLY A 100 9.89 11.00 16.54
CA GLY A 100 8.54 11.55 16.72
C GLY A 100 7.46 10.88 15.88
N ASP A 101 6.30 11.50 15.89
CA ASP A 101 5.11 11.01 15.23
C ASP A 101 5.19 11.20 13.72
N TYR A 102 4.72 10.22 12.98
CA TYR A 102 4.61 10.25 11.52
C TYR A 102 3.30 9.60 11.06
N TYR A 103 2.98 9.78 9.81
CA TYR A 103 1.77 9.29 9.18
C TYR A 103 2.08 8.31 8.06
N LEU A 104 1.18 7.38 7.83
CA LEU A 104 1.32 6.40 6.75
C LEU A 104 0.18 6.55 5.75
N PHE A 105 0.54 6.43 4.49
CA PHE A 105 -0.39 6.30 3.38
C PHE A 105 -0.10 5.01 2.64
N GLY A 106 -1.13 4.22 2.36
CA GLY A 106 -1.00 2.99 1.59
C GLY A 106 -2.05 2.88 0.50
N PHE A 107 -1.61 2.65 -0.73
CA PHE A 107 -2.48 2.40 -1.87
C PHE A 107 -2.48 0.90 -2.21
N SER A 108 -3.66 0.27 -2.31
CA SER A 108 -3.79 -1.14 -2.68
C SER A 108 -2.91 -2.04 -1.78
N PHE A 109 -2.05 -2.89 -2.32
CA PHE A 109 -1.09 -3.69 -1.54
C PHE A 109 -0.09 -2.86 -0.72
N GLY A 110 0.12 -1.58 -1.04
CA GLY A 110 0.83 -0.67 -0.13
C GLY A 110 0.05 -0.44 1.18
N GLY A 111 -1.28 -0.44 1.13
CA GLY A 111 -2.13 -0.43 2.32
C GLY A 111 -2.05 -1.73 3.13
N PHE A 112 -1.97 -2.87 2.45
CA PHE A 112 -1.69 -4.15 3.11
C PHE A 112 -0.31 -4.14 3.81
N ALA A 113 0.73 -3.61 3.17
CA ALA A 113 2.07 -3.48 3.79
C ALA A 113 2.03 -2.61 5.05
N VAL A 114 1.27 -1.50 5.03
CA VAL A 114 1.04 -0.64 6.21
C VAL A 114 0.33 -1.41 7.33
N CYS A 115 -0.73 -2.16 7.00
CA CYS A 115 -1.47 -2.97 7.97
C CYS A 115 -0.56 -4.02 8.61
N LYS A 116 0.20 -4.76 7.80
CA LYS A 116 1.17 -5.76 8.27
C LYS A 116 2.27 -5.13 9.15
N TYR A 117 2.81 -3.99 8.75
CA TYR A 117 3.81 -3.26 9.53
C TYR A 117 3.29 -2.89 10.92
N LEU A 118 2.09 -2.31 11.00
CA LEU A 118 1.48 -1.91 12.28
C LEU A 118 1.18 -3.11 13.18
N PHE A 119 0.73 -4.20 12.60
CA PHE A 119 0.48 -5.44 13.31
C PHE A 119 1.76 -6.07 13.86
N ASP A 120 2.77 -6.26 13.01
CA ASP A 120 4.02 -6.93 13.40
C ASP A 120 4.84 -6.13 14.42
N THR A 121 4.80 -4.79 14.32
CA THR A 121 5.64 -3.91 15.18
C THR A 121 4.91 -3.35 16.38
N GLN A 122 3.57 -3.41 16.43
CA GLN A 122 2.73 -2.76 17.46
C GLN A 122 3.07 -1.27 17.64
N ASN A 123 3.40 -0.59 16.53
CA ASN A 123 3.93 0.76 16.54
C ASN A 123 2.91 1.79 17.01
N THR A 124 3.27 2.60 18.01
CA THR A 124 2.43 3.64 18.61
C THR A 124 2.78 5.06 18.16
N THR A 125 3.89 5.25 17.44
CA THR A 125 4.32 6.56 16.91
C THR A 125 3.60 6.93 15.60
N VAL A 126 3.01 5.96 14.90
CA VAL A 126 2.11 6.21 13.78
C VAL A 126 0.78 6.73 14.31
N LYS A 127 0.48 8.01 14.08
CA LYS A 127 -0.75 8.64 14.62
C LYS A 127 -1.91 8.60 13.64
N LYS A 128 -1.64 8.69 12.36
CA LYS A 128 -2.67 8.66 11.31
C LYS A 128 -2.28 7.78 10.16
N VAL A 129 -3.27 7.11 9.61
CA VAL A 129 -3.15 6.20 8.48
C VAL A 129 -4.23 6.51 7.45
N VAL A 130 -3.86 6.61 6.19
CA VAL A 130 -4.80 6.65 5.07
C VAL A 130 -4.58 5.43 4.21
N LEU A 131 -5.62 4.66 3.97
CA LEU A 131 -5.60 3.47 3.10
C LEU A 131 -6.56 3.67 1.94
N VAL A 132 -6.09 3.48 0.72
CA VAL A 132 -6.90 3.59 -0.49
C VAL A 132 -6.99 2.22 -1.17
N GLY A 133 -8.19 1.65 -1.20
CA GLY A 133 -8.49 0.35 -1.82
C GLY A 133 -7.57 -0.79 -1.35
N PRO A 134 -7.29 -0.95 -0.05
CA PRO A 134 -6.37 -1.98 0.42
C PRO A 134 -7.02 -3.36 0.40
N PRO A 135 -6.32 -4.43 -0.03
CA PRO A 135 -6.76 -5.79 0.17
C PRO A 135 -6.46 -6.23 1.62
N LEU A 136 -7.27 -5.82 2.60
CA LEU A 136 -7.04 -6.10 4.02
C LEU A 136 -7.14 -7.61 4.34
N ASP A 137 -7.99 -8.34 3.61
CA ASP A 137 -7.94 -9.80 3.49
C ASP A 137 -7.44 -10.13 2.07
N PRO A 138 -6.13 -10.25 1.85
CA PRO A 138 -5.56 -10.27 0.51
C PRO A 138 -5.98 -11.49 -0.32
N ILE A 139 -6.31 -12.59 0.32
CA ILE A 139 -6.79 -13.80 -0.35
C ILE A 139 -8.22 -13.63 -0.83
N ASN A 140 -9.14 -13.33 0.09
CA ASN A 140 -10.57 -13.37 -0.21
C ASN A 140 -11.09 -12.06 -0.81
N SER A 141 -10.45 -10.93 -0.55
CA SER A 141 -10.87 -9.64 -1.12
C SER A 141 -10.22 -9.32 -2.47
N SER A 142 -9.18 -10.06 -2.89
CA SER A 142 -8.45 -9.76 -4.12
C SER A 142 -7.93 -11.01 -4.84
N LEU A 143 -6.85 -11.65 -4.36
CA LEU A 143 -6.07 -12.63 -5.12
C LEU A 143 -6.86 -13.86 -5.57
N LEU A 144 -7.71 -14.41 -4.72
CA LEU A 144 -8.51 -15.61 -4.95
C LEU A 144 -10.01 -15.37 -4.70
N ASN A 145 -10.47 -14.13 -4.81
CA ASN A 145 -11.90 -13.81 -4.69
C ASN A 145 -12.68 -14.51 -5.80
N PRO A 146 -13.71 -15.33 -5.49
CA PRO A 146 -14.47 -16.07 -6.49
C PRO A 146 -15.40 -15.21 -7.37
N LYS A 147 -15.54 -13.93 -7.03
CA LYS A 147 -16.25 -12.95 -7.85
C LYS A 147 -15.33 -12.42 -8.97
N GLU A 148 -15.71 -11.37 -9.66
CA GLU A 148 -14.99 -10.74 -10.78
C GLU A 148 -13.61 -10.14 -10.42
N PHE A 149 -13.27 -10.09 -9.15
CA PHE A 149 -11.99 -9.56 -8.64
C PHE A 149 -10.87 -10.60 -8.66
N CYS A 150 -11.20 -11.87 -8.85
CA CYS A 150 -10.24 -12.97 -8.89
C CYS A 150 -9.22 -12.74 -10.02
N GLN A 151 -7.98 -13.01 -9.73
CA GLN A 151 -6.97 -13.14 -10.75
C GLN A 151 -7.04 -14.57 -11.30
N PRO A 152 -7.76 -14.83 -12.40
CA PRO A 152 -8.08 -16.18 -12.84
C PRO A 152 -6.82 -17.01 -13.13
N GLU A 153 -5.73 -16.36 -13.52
CA GLU A 153 -4.46 -17.02 -13.73
C GLU A 153 -3.83 -17.58 -12.46
N ILE A 154 -4.07 -16.92 -11.30
CA ILE A 154 -3.57 -17.42 -10.00
C ILE A 154 -4.36 -18.65 -9.60
N GLN A 155 -5.70 -18.60 -9.70
CA GLN A 155 -6.55 -19.74 -9.39
C GLN A 155 -6.23 -20.92 -10.33
N ALA A 156 -6.11 -20.67 -11.63
CA ALA A 156 -5.74 -21.70 -12.61
C ALA A 156 -4.37 -22.35 -12.31
N ALA A 157 -3.39 -21.56 -11.87
CA ALA A 157 -2.07 -22.09 -11.50
C ALA A 157 -2.11 -22.96 -10.23
N ILE A 158 -3.06 -22.72 -9.34
CA ILE A 158 -3.30 -23.57 -8.17
C ILE A 158 -3.98 -24.86 -8.61
N ASP A 159 -5.08 -24.78 -9.36
CA ASP A 159 -5.92 -25.91 -9.75
C ASP A 159 -5.19 -26.93 -10.63
N ASN A 160 -4.28 -26.47 -11.50
CA ASN A 160 -3.49 -27.35 -12.39
C ASN A 160 -2.12 -27.75 -11.80
N GLY A 161 -1.81 -27.37 -10.56
CA GLY A 161 -0.56 -27.68 -9.87
C GLY A 161 0.67 -26.90 -10.36
N ASP A 162 0.49 -25.89 -11.22
CA ASP A 162 1.59 -25.05 -11.71
C ASP A 162 2.25 -24.25 -10.60
N LEU A 163 1.48 -23.77 -9.64
CA LEU A 163 2.01 -23.02 -8.50
C LEU A 163 3.02 -23.85 -7.69
N GLU A 164 2.73 -25.12 -7.45
CA GLU A 164 3.65 -26.05 -6.74
C GLU A 164 4.86 -26.42 -7.62
N ARG A 165 4.63 -26.67 -8.90
CA ARG A 165 5.68 -27.12 -9.83
C ARG A 165 6.64 -26.02 -10.25
N LYS A 166 6.11 -24.81 -10.55
CA LYS A 166 6.88 -23.65 -11.04
C LYS A 166 7.32 -22.70 -9.92
N GLY A 167 6.65 -22.76 -8.76
CA GLY A 167 6.88 -21.86 -7.65
C GLY A 167 6.21 -20.47 -7.80
N TYR A 168 5.42 -20.27 -8.87
CA TYR A 168 4.70 -19.01 -9.11
C TYR A 168 3.47 -19.19 -10.00
N ALA A 169 2.55 -18.22 -9.90
CA ALA A 169 1.51 -17.95 -10.87
C ALA A 169 1.88 -16.73 -11.72
N TYR A 170 1.62 -16.76 -13.02
CA TYR A 170 1.94 -15.64 -13.92
C TYR A 170 0.70 -14.79 -14.17
N TRP A 171 0.72 -13.56 -13.68
CA TRP A 171 -0.33 -12.57 -13.91
C TRP A 171 -0.07 -11.86 -15.25
N SER A 172 -0.64 -12.39 -16.31
CA SER A 172 -0.32 -12.01 -17.70
C SER A 172 -0.62 -10.54 -18.01
N SER A 173 -1.76 -10.02 -17.58
CA SER A 173 -2.15 -8.61 -17.82
C SER A 173 -1.25 -7.59 -17.11
N LYS A 174 -0.44 -8.02 -16.15
CA LYS A 174 0.53 -7.19 -15.41
C LYS A 174 1.98 -7.53 -15.75
N SER A 175 2.22 -8.61 -16.51
CA SER A 175 3.56 -9.16 -16.75
C SER A 175 4.34 -9.39 -15.45
N PHE A 176 3.67 -9.99 -14.44
CA PHE A 176 4.17 -10.14 -13.08
C PHE A 176 3.98 -11.57 -12.59
N ARG A 177 4.99 -12.13 -11.94
CA ARG A 177 4.90 -13.44 -11.28
C ARG A 177 4.54 -13.23 -9.81
N ILE A 178 3.48 -13.90 -9.39
CA ILE A 178 3.12 -14.00 -7.97
C ILE A 178 3.74 -15.29 -7.45
N SER A 179 4.73 -15.17 -6.58
CA SER A 179 5.42 -16.35 -6.03
C SER A 179 4.48 -17.18 -5.13
N LYS A 180 4.74 -18.49 -5.07
CA LYS A 180 4.06 -19.36 -4.10
C LYS A 180 4.21 -18.81 -2.68
N LYS A 181 5.40 -18.35 -2.33
CA LYS A 181 5.69 -17.74 -1.03
C LYS A 181 4.81 -16.52 -0.75
N PHE A 182 4.56 -15.67 -1.76
CA PHE A 182 3.63 -14.53 -1.62
C PHE A 182 2.23 -15.01 -1.22
N ILE A 183 1.72 -16.03 -1.92
CA ILE A 183 0.36 -16.57 -1.67
C ILE A 183 0.30 -17.24 -0.30
N ASP A 184 1.30 -18.03 0.07
CA ASP A 184 1.34 -18.72 1.35
C ASP A 184 1.39 -17.72 2.51
N GLU A 185 2.24 -16.70 2.46
CA GLU A 185 2.28 -15.64 3.47
C GLU A 185 0.96 -14.83 3.55
N CYS A 186 0.26 -14.64 2.43
CA CYS A 186 -1.07 -14.02 2.44
C CYS A 186 -2.12 -14.92 3.12
N ARG A 187 -2.04 -16.25 2.95
CA ARG A 187 -2.95 -17.22 3.59
C ARG A 187 -2.72 -17.32 5.11
N GLU A 188 -1.47 -17.22 5.54
CA GLU A 188 -1.09 -17.29 6.94
C GLU A 188 -1.30 -15.99 7.71
N PHE A 189 -1.60 -14.90 7.00
CA PHE A 189 -1.73 -13.59 7.62
C PHE A 189 -3.01 -13.47 8.47
N ASP A 190 -2.85 -13.17 9.77
CA ASP A 190 -3.96 -12.87 10.67
C ASP A 190 -4.51 -11.46 10.42
N TYR A 191 -5.29 -11.34 9.34
CA TYR A 191 -5.85 -10.05 8.92
C TYR A 191 -6.81 -9.44 9.95
N LYS A 192 -7.51 -10.25 10.75
CA LYS A 192 -8.46 -9.75 11.76
C LYS A 192 -7.74 -8.98 12.85
N SER A 193 -6.71 -9.57 13.44
CA SER A 193 -5.88 -8.90 14.44
C SER A 193 -5.12 -7.72 13.85
N ALA A 194 -4.70 -7.82 12.59
CA ALA A 194 -4.01 -6.73 11.90
C ALA A 194 -4.93 -5.53 11.62
N ILE A 195 -6.20 -5.76 11.23
CA ILE A 195 -7.18 -4.67 11.04
C ILE A 195 -7.50 -4.00 12.38
N ALA A 196 -7.57 -4.75 13.48
CA ALA A 196 -7.77 -4.17 14.80
C ALA A 196 -6.69 -3.15 15.18
N ALA A 197 -5.44 -3.32 14.70
CA ALA A 197 -4.36 -2.35 14.89
C ALA A 197 -4.57 -1.02 14.14
N LEU A 198 -5.51 -0.94 13.22
CA LEU A 198 -5.88 0.28 12.46
C LEU A 198 -6.93 1.14 13.17
N THR A 199 -7.64 0.60 14.17
CA THR A 199 -8.76 1.25 14.86
C THR A 199 -8.35 2.61 15.46
N GLY A 200 -9.23 3.60 15.31
CA GLY A 200 -9.10 4.94 15.91
C GLY A 200 -8.09 5.87 15.23
N ARG A 201 -7.36 5.40 14.21
CA ARG A 201 -6.34 6.21 13.51
C ARG A 201 -6.32 6.06 11.99
N THR A 202 -7.35 5.43 11.42
CA THR A 202 -7.34 5.10 9.98
C THR A 202 -8.54 5.69 9.26
N LEU A 203 -8.25 6.37 8.15
CA LEU A 203 -9.21 6.68 7.08
C LEU A 203 -9.05 5.64 5.98
N LEU A 204 -10.11 4.90 5.73
CA LEU A 204 -10.21 3.94 4.63
C LEU A 204 -11.01 4.55 3.47
N ILE A 205 -10.41 4.66 2.31
CA ILE A 205 -11.03 5.20 1.09
C ILE A 205 -11.21 4.08 0.08
N GLN A 206 -12.41 3.98 -0.51
CA GLN A 206 -12.75 2.94 -1.46
C GLN A 206 -13.47 3.50 -2.69
N GLY A 207 -13.11 3.02 -3.87
CA GLY A 207 -13.89 3.22 -5.08
C GLY A 207 -15.04 2.23 -5.17
N ARG A 208 -16.26 2.71 -5.47
CA ARG A 208 -17.44 1.83 -5.62
C ARG A 208 -17.32 0.91 -6.84
N GLN A 209 -16.60 1.36 -7.87
CA GLN A 209 -16.35 0.64 -9.11
C GLN A 209 -14.96 -0.03 -9.10
N ASP A 210 -14.41 -0.32 -7.92
CA ASP A 210 -13.14 -1.01 -7.77
C ASP A 210 -13.26 -2.45 -8.29
N ASN A 211 -12.41 -2.82 -9.25
CA ASN A 211 -12.34 -4.13 -9.87
C ASN A 211 -11.07 -4.92 -9.53
N ASN A 212 -10.29 -4.44 -8.56
CA ASN A 212 -9.08 -5.12 -8.09
C ASN A 212 -9.23 -5.63 -6.65
N VAL A 213 -10.05 -4.93 -5.84
CA VAL A 213 -10.33 -5.29 -4.46
C VAL A 213 -11.82 -5.21 -4.21
N ASP A 214 -12.39 -6.30 -3.71
CA ASP A 214 -13.82 -6.37 -3.39
C ASP A 214 -14.16 -5.41 -2.25
N ARG A 215 -14.90 -4.35 -2.60
CA ARG A 215 -15.30 -3.29 -1.68
C ARG A 215 -16.09 -3.78 -0.48
N ASP A 216 -16.88 -4.82 -0.64
CA ASP A 216 -17.76 -5.33 0.43
C ASP A 216 -16.96 -5.84 1.64
N TYR A 217 -15.72 -6.31 1.41
CA TYR A 217 -14.80 -6.63 2.49
C TYR A 217 -14.39 -5.37 3.26
N ASN A 218 -14.01 -4.30 2.56
CA ASN A 218 -13.55 -3.06 3.19
C ASN A 218 -14.68 -2.31 3.89
N VAL A 219 -15.90 -2.30 3.34
CA VAL A 219 -17.11 -1.77 4.02
C VAL A 219 -17.35 -2.52 5.32
N ARG A 220 -17.41 -3.85 5.27
CA ARG A 220 -17.61 -4.69 6.45
C ARG A 220 -16.54 -4.47 7.51
N PHE A 221 -15.27 -4.40 7.11
CA PHE A 221 -14.17 -4.16 8.05
C PHE A 221 -14.21 -2.76 8.66
N ALA A 222 -14.60 -1.74 7.88
CA ALA A 222 -14.77 -0.40 8.42
C ALA A 222 -15.85 -0.38 9.52
N ASP A 223 -16.97 -1.03 9.29
CA ASP A 223 -18.06 -1.14 10.26
C ASP A 223 -17.66 -1.98 11.49
N GLU A 224 -17.05 -3.15 11.28
CA GLU A 224 -16.70 -4.09 12.35
C GLU A 224 -15.60 -3.53 13.28
N TYR A 225 -14.61 -2.82 12.72
CA TYR A 225 -13.45 -2.31 13.47
C TYR A 225 -13.49 -0.80 13.72
N GLY A 226 -14.59 -0.12 13.37
CA GLY A 226 -14.77 1.32 13.63
C GLY A 226 -13.75 2.20 12.88
N LEU A 227 -13.41 1.85 11.63
CA LEU A 227 -12.54 2.68 10.80
C LEU A 227 -13.35 3.83 10.19
N THR A 228 -12.74 5.01 10.09
CA THR A 228 -13.34 6.09 9.30
C THR A 228 -13.39 5.67 7.84
N TYR A 229 -14.57 5.67 7.22
CA TYR A 229 -14.76 5.17 5.86
C TYR A 229 -15.28 6.25 4.92
N LYS A 230 -14.69 6.32 3.73
CA LYS A 230 -15.14 7.19 2.65
C LYS A 230 -15.21 6.43 1.32
N GLU A 231 -16.36 6.48 0.68
CA GLU A 231 -16.57 5.86 -0.63
C GLU A 231 -16.76 6.91 -1.72
N TYR A 232 -16.24 6.60 -2.91
CA TYR A 232 -16.42 7.41 -4.11
C TYR A 232 -16.99 6.58 -5.26
N ASP A 233 -17.75 7.22 -6.13
CA ASP A 233 -18.18 6.61 -7.40
C ASP A 233 -17.02 6.64 -8.41
N ALA A 234 -16.04 5.76 -8.20
CA ALA A 234 -14.79 5.73 -8.93
C ALA A 234 -14.21 4.30 -8.98
N SER A 235 -13.28 4.10 -9.89
CA SER A 235 -12.47 2.87 -10.00
C SER A 235 -11.41 2.78 -8.89
N HIS A 236 -10.67 1.66 -8.86
CA HIS A 236 -9.57 1.42 -7.92
C HIS A 236 -8.55 2.58 -7.80
N SER A 237 -8.27 3.26 -8.91
CA SER A 237 -7.27 4.34 -8.93
C SER A 237 -7.74 5.66 -8.35
N LEU A 238 -9.05 5.84 -8.12
CA LEU A 238 -9.71 7.09 -7.74
C LEU A 238 -9.45 8.27 -8.71
N TRP A 239 -8.94 8.00 -9.91
CA TRP A 239 -8.53 9.06 -10.84
C TRP A 239 -9.69 9.98 -11.23
N GLN A 240 -10.90 9.44 -11.32
CA GLN A 240 -12.11 10.19 -11.66
C GLN A 240 -12.47 11.27 -10.62
N VAL A 241 -11.99 11.11 -9.40
CA VAL A 241 -12.33 11.93 -8.22
C VAL A 241 -11.07 12.37 -7.46
N ILE A 242 -9.94 12.44 -8.17
CA ILE A 242 -8.63 12.63 -7.52
C ILE A 242 -8.57 13.91 -6.70
N ASP A 243 -9.16 15.01 -7.17
CA ASP A 243 -9.14 16.30 -6.46
C ASP A 243 -9.93 16.23 -5.14
N ASP A 244 -11.10 15.58 -5.15
CA ASP A 244 -11.90 15.39 -3.95
C ASP A 244 -11.22 14.42 -2.97
N ALA A 245 -10.62 13.35 -3.48
CA ALA A 245 -9.88 12.40 -2.66
C ALA A 245 -8.66 13.06 -2.00
N VAL A 246 -7.90 13.85 -2.74
CA VAL A 246 -6.77 14.65 -2.22
C VAL A 246 -7.21 15.55 -1.08
N LYS A 247 -8.30 16.31 -1.27
CA LYS A 247 -8.82 17.21 -0.23
C LYS A 247 -9.15 16.44 1.05
N VAL A 248 -9.86 15.32 0.96
CA VAL A 248 -10.23 14.49 2.11
C VAL A 248 -8.98 13.90 2.79
N ILE A 249 -7.97 13.49 2.03
CA ILE A 249 -6.70 12.96 2.58
C ILE A 249 -5.95 14.06 3.36
N VAL A 250 -5.82 15.27 2.79
CA VAL A 250 -5.16 16.41 3.45
C VAL A 250 -5.92 16.81 4.69
N ASP A 251 -7.25 16.99 4.62
CA ASP A 251 -8.11 17.35 5.75
C ASP A 251 -8.00 16.32 6.87
N TYR A 252 -7.92 15.02 6.54
CA TYR A 252 -7.76 13.96 7.54
C TYR A 252 -6.40 14.03 8.25
N PHE A 253 -5.33 14.32 7.56
CA PHE A 253 -4.01 14.46 8.18
C PHE A 253 -3.88 15.75 8.99
N ASP A 254 -4.59 16.82 8.64
CA ASP A 254 -4.54 18.10 9.34
C ASP A 254 -5.35 18.09 10.67
N ASN A 255 -6.44 17.32 10.76
CA ASN A 255 -7.30 17.24 11.94
C ASN A 255 -6.89 16.16 12.94
#